data_0e33a8eeb2261f2e1b9ecfddf707acf4
#
_entry.id   0e33a8eeb2261f2e1b9ecfddf707acf4
#
_cell.length_a   1.000
_cell.length_b   1.000
_cell.length_c   1.000
_cell.angle_alpha   90.00
_cell.angle_beta   90.00
_cell.angle_gamma   90.00
#
_symmetry.space_group_name_H-M   'P 1'
#
loop_
_entity.id
_entity.type
_entity.pdbx_description
1 polymer ?
#
loop_
_entity_poly.entity_id
_entity_poly.type
_entity_poly.pdbx_seq_one_letter_code
_entity_poly.pdbx_strand_id
1 'polypeptide(L)'
;MFNYLHSRFRAKFAIIKWLFFPLILFSFKTNAQIKTIASEIGPGWSSNSVNTVIFRNSAVTTFKNIQYTAYYNPEGKMVLAKRRLDSTKWETLITPYRGNVKDAHNSISIAIDIDGYLHVSWDQHDTRLRYAKSKAPFSLELGEEQSMTGNEELKVTYPEFHNLPDGKLLFCYRSGASGRGNMMIKIYNVKTKQWQQLQNNLIDGENQRSAYWQICVNKKGIYISWVWRESWDVSTNHDICYAFSSDGGHTWKKSNGEKYSLPITKATAELAWSVPQNSSLINQTAMTVDILGNPYIASYWAANGIPQYKIVFLNKGKWNLIDTDFQEKSFILGGGGTKRIPISRPEILMYKSMLYLLFRSEERGSKISLASINLNKKHWEITDITDQSVGQWEPNFDKELWKEKAQLHIFSQNVSQADGEGLSIVEAQPVQILELQKIPVIK
;
A
#
# COMPACT_ATOMS: atom_id res chain seq x y z
N MET A 1 54.49 -86.95 48.14
CA MET A 1 53.56 -86.86 49.28
C MET A 1 53.05 -85.46 49.40
N PHE A 2 51.75 -85.32 49.34
CA PHE A 2 50.92 -84.15 49.48
C PHE A 2 50.91 -83.06 48.38
N ASN A 3 49.85 -83.14 47.61
CA ASN A 3 49.25 -82.12 46.77
C ASN A 3 48.69 -80.95 47.56
N TYR A 4 48.78 -79.68 46.99
CA TYR A 4 47.88 -78.63 47.33
C TYR A 4 47.49 -77.88 46.08
N LEU A 5 46.21 -77.99 45.70
CA LEU A 5 45.50 -77.26 44.66
C LEU A 5 45.33 -75.79 45.06
N HIS A 6 45.72 -74.87 44.22
CA HIS A 6 45.30 -73.47 44.28
C HIS A 6 44.34 -73.15 43.14
N SER A 7 43.07 -72.99 43.46
CA SER A 7 42.05 -72.46 42.61
C SER A 7 42.18 -70.96 42.49
N ARG A 8 42.42 -70.44 41.25
CA ARG A 8 42.37 -69.00 40.93
C ARG A 8 40.99 -68.64 40.48
N PHE A 9 40.24 -67.81 41.25
CA PHE A 9 39.06 -67.09 40.83
C PHE A 9 39.46 -65.94 39.89
N ARG A 10 39.00 -66.00 38.67
CA ARG A 10 39.08 -64.85 37.72
C ARG A 10 37.75 -64.05 37.82
N ALA A 11 37.79 -62.86 38.41
CA ALA A 11 36.73 -61.90 38.38
C ALA A 11 36.66 -61.29 36.97
N LYS A 12 35.53 -61.47 36.25
CA LYS A 12 35.26 -60.76 34.98
C LYS A 12 34.68 -59.41 35.34
N PHE A 13 35.42 -58.32 35.05
CA PHE A 13 34.91 -56.96 35.07
C PHE A 13 34.10 -56.74 33.79
N ALA A 14 32.78 -56.56 33.91
CA ALA A 14 31.92 -56.10 32.80
C ALA A 14 32.05 -54.58 32.67
N ILE A 15 32.64 -54.13 31.58
CA ILE A 15 32.71 -52.72 31.22
C ILE A 15 31.34 -52.31 30.64
N ILE A 16 30.53 -51.59 31.41
CA ILE A 16 29.29 -50.96 30.98
C ILE A 16 29.69 -49.72 30.17
N LYS A 17 29.60 -49.81 28.82
CA LYS A 17 29.72 -48.64 27.95
C LYS A 17 28.44 -47.79 28.04
N TRP A 18 28.54 -46.65 28.70
CA TRP A 18 27.50 -45.61 28.63
C TRP A 18 27.48 -45.00 27.22
N LEU A 19 26.44 -45.31 26.47
CA LEU A 19 26.13 -44.61 25.22
C LEU A 19 25.53 -43.25 25.59
N PHE A 20 26.34 -42.21 25.51
CA PHE A 20 25.84 -40.82 25.49
C PHE A 20 25.13 -40.59 24.18
N PHE A 21 23.81 -40.60 24.20
CA PHE A 21 22.99 -40.05 23.11
C PHE A 21 22.99 -38.52 23.29
N PRO A 22 23.49 -37.72 22.33
CA PRO A 22 23.34 -36.28 22.40
C PRO A 22 21.85 -35.96 22.19
N LEU A 23 21.22 -35.41 23.21
CA LEU A 23 19.87 -34.86 23.12
C LEU A 23 19.96 -33.60 22.25
N ILE A 24 19.66 -33.73 20.94
CA ILE A 24 19.53 -32.58 20.06
C ILE A 24 18.23 -31.86 20.45
N LEU A 25 18.36 -30.82 21.26
CA LEU A 25 17.30 -29.89 21.57
C LEU A 25 16.99 -29.10 20.29
N PHE A 26 16.00 -29.55 19.51
CA PHE A 26 15.37 -28.72 18.48
C PHE A 26 14.68 -27.55 19.18
N SER A 27 15.33 -26.40 19.21
CA SER A 27 14.68 -25.13 19.53
C SER A 27 13.65 -24.83 18.46
N PHE A 28 12.41 -25.25 18.65
CA PHE A 28 11.29 -24.71 17.88
C PHE A 28 11.19 -23.22 18.26
N LYS A 29 11.68 -22.34 17.39
CA LYS A 29 11.30 -20.94 17.44
C LYS A 29 9.81 -20.89 17.19
N THR A 30 9.00 -20.84 18.23
CA THR A 30 7.60 -20.47 18.09
C THR A 30 7.58 -19.01 17.62
N ASN A 31 7.40 -18.81 16.32
CA ASN A 31 7.05 -17.49 15.83
C ASN A 31 5.75 -17.10 16.55
N ALA A 32 5.82 -16.06 17.35
CA ALA A 32 4.64 -15.53 18.01
C ALA A 32 3.66 -15.08 16.91
N GLN A 33 2.57 -15.83 16.75
CA GLN A 33 1.52 -15.51 15.80
C GLN A 33 0.99 -14.11 16.12
N ILE A 34 0.94 -13.22 15.12
CA ILE A 34 0.37 -11.89 15.30
C ILE A 34 -1.12 -12.07 15.58
N LYS A 35 -1.55 -11.66 16.76
CA LYS A 35 -2.97 -11.69 17.10
C LYS A 35 -3.70 -10.59 16.32
N THR A 36 -4.63 -11.01 15.46
CA THR A 36 -5.43 -10.14 14.61
C THR A 36 -6.89 -10.22 15.03
N ILE A 37 -7.58 -9.10 15.09
CA ILE A 37 -9.04 -9.02 15.23
C ILE A 37 -9.61 -8.63 13.87
N ALA A 38 -10.54 -9.43 13.35
CA ALA A 38 -11.28 -9.09 12.15
C ALA A 38 -12.64 -8.49 12.51
N SER A 39 -12.99 -7.36 11.91
CA SER A 39 -14.33 -6.78 12.01
C SER A 39 -14.97 -6.71 10.62
N GLU A 40 -15.99 -7.51 10.41
CA GLU A 40 -16.73 -7.59 9.16
C GLU A 40 -17.69 -6.41 9.01
N ILE A 41 -17.82 -5.92 7.76
CA ILE A 41 -18.65 -4.75 7.42
C ILE A 41 -19.87 -5.20 6.60
N GLY A 42 -19.66 -6.01 5.58
CA GLY A 42 -20.73 -6.54 4.73
C GLY A 42 -20.19 -7.07 3.40
N PRO A 43 -21.06 -7.67 2.56
CA PRO A 43 -20.65 -8.23 1.30
C PRO A 43 -20.20 -7.17 0.31
N GLY A 44 -19.04 -7.39 -0.34
CA GLY A 44 -18.48 -6.51 -1.35
C GLY A 44 -18.35 -7.19 -2.72
N TRP A 45 -18.20 -6.38 -3.76
CA TRP A 45 -17.88 -6.83 -5.10
C TRP A 45 -16.53 -7.54 -5.11
N SER A 46 -16.47 -8.75 -5.68
CA SER A 46 -15.30 -9.64 -5.61
C SER A 46 -14.85 -10.21 -6.96
N SER A 47 -15.62 -9.95 -8.04
CA SER A 47 -15.33 -10.47 -9.39
C SER A 47 -14.10 -9.85 -10.05
N ASN A 48 -13.62 -8.75 -9.51
CA ASN A 48 -12.33 -8.12 -9.76
C ASN A 48 -11.87 -7.36 -8.51
N SER A 49 -10.71 -6.72 -8.57
CA SER A 49 -10.06 -6.08 -7.44
C SER A 49 -10.49 -4.64 -7.16
N VAL A 50 -11.58 -4.11 -7.75
CA VAL A 50 -11.99 -2.69 -7.63
C VAL A 50 -12.05 -2.15 -6.19
N ASN A 51 -12.38 -3.00 -5.22
CA ASN A 51 -12.41 -2.66 -3.80
C ASN A 51 -11.03 -2.70 -3.11
N THR A 52 -10.01 -3.32 -3.72
CA THR A 52 -8.75 -3.66 -3.05
C THR A 52 -7.50 -3.29 -3.83
N VAL A 53 -7.63 -2.67 -5.00
CA VAL A 53 -6.45 -2.24 -5.78
C VAL A 53 -5.66 -1.16 -5.05
N ILE A 54 -4.34 -1.15 -5.21
CA ILE A 54 -3.47 -0.22 -4.49
C ILE A 54 -3.68 1.24 -4.89
N PHE A 55 -4.04 1.49 -6.15
CA PHE A 55 -4.34 2.85 -6.60
C PHE A 55 -5.67 3.40 -6.06
N ARG A 56 -6.36 2.62 -5.25
CA ARG A 56 -7.40 3.05 -4.36
C ARG A 56 -6.76 3.60 -3.07
N ASN A 57 -6.21 4.78 -3.12
CA ASN A 57 -5.72 5.44 -1.93
C ASN A 57 -6.85 5.74 -0.94
N SER A 58 -6.59 5.51 0.36
CA SER A 58 -7.53 5.79 1.44
C SER A 58 -8.85 5.01 1.33
N ALA A 59 -8.76 3.67 1.34
CA ALA A 59 -9.93 2.79 1.48
C ALA A 59 -10.54 2.86 2.88
N VAL A 60 -9.71 3.12 3.88
CA VAL A 60 -10.05 3.24 5.29
C VAL A 60 -9.28 4.42 5.88
N THR A 61 -9.94 5.22 6.72
CA THR A 61 -9.34 6.39 7.37
C THR A 61 -9.96 6.63 8.73
N THR A 62 -9.16 7.06 9.69
CA THR A 62 -9.62 7.42 11.04
C THR A 62 -9.53 8.93 11.25
N PHE A 63 -10.58 9.49 11.82
CA PHE A 63 -10.59 10.85 12.32
C PHE A 63 -11.06 10.87 13.78
N LYS A 64 -10.22 11.39 14.67
CA LYS A 64 -10.42 11.28 16.14
C LYS A 64 -10.47 9.80 16.53
N ASN A 65 -11.61 9.30 17.04
CA ASN A 65 -11.78 7.89 17.38
C ASN A 65 -12.86 7.19 16.52
N ILE A 66 -13.20 7.77 15.37
CA ILE A 66 -14.14 7.18 14.40
C ILE A 66 -13.39 6.78 13.16
N GLN A 67 -13.53 5.52 12.78
CA GLN A 67 -12.95 4.93 11.57
C GLN A 67 -14.03 4.87 10.49
N TYR A 68 -13.67 5.27 9.27
CA TYR A 68 -14.53 5.29 8.09
C TYR A 68 -13.97 4.40 7.01
N THR A 69 -14.85 3.81 6.21
CA THR A 69 -14.49 3.07 5.00
C THR A 69 -15.59 3.19 3.95
N ALA A 70 -15.25 2.89 2.70
CA ALA A 70 -16.18 2.84 1.58
C ALA A 70 -15.85 1.64 0.70
N TYR A 71 -16.83 1.05 0.02
CA TYR A 71 -16.62 -0.04 -0.94
C TYR A 71 -17.85 -0.18 -1.85
N TYR A 72 -17.72 -0.92 -2.94
CA TYR A 72 -18.85 -1.32 -3.76
C TYR A 72 -19.39 -2.67 -3.29
N ASN A 73 -20.71 -2.72 -3.09
CA ASN A 73 -21.43 -3.96 -2.80
C ASN A 73 -21.60 -4.82 -4.07
N PRO A 74 -22.18 -6.04 -3.97
CA PRO A 74 -22.35 -6.93 -5.13
C PRO A 74 -23.17 -6.34 -6.28
N GLU A 75 -24.02 -5.35 -6.02
CA GLU A 75 -24.82 -4.64 -7.03
C GLU A 75 -24.09 -3.42 -7.61
N GLY A 76 -22.84 -3.17 -7.23
CA GLY A 76 -22.07 -2.00 -7.65
C GLY A 76 -22.53 -0.68 -7.04
N LYS A 77 -23.33 -0.71 -5.95
CA LYS A 77 -23.67 0.48 -5.17
C LYS A 77 -22.56 0.81 -4.19
N MET A 78 -22.27 2.09 -4.02
CA MET A 78 -21.33 2.54 -3.01
C MET A 78 -21.93 2.40 -1.61
N VAL A 79 -21.22 1.68 -0.75
CA VAL A 79 -21.51 1.58 0.68
C VAL A 79 -20.50 2.42 1.45
N LEU A 80 -20.99 3.27 2.32
CA LEU A 80 -20.20 3.98 3.32
C LEU A 80 -20.38 3.32 4.66
N ALA A 81 -19.33 3.21 5.43
CA ALA A 81 -19.39 2.65 6.77
C ALA A 81 -18.52 3.44 7.75
N LYS A 82 -18.95 3.48 9.01
CA LYS A 82 -18.15 4.04 10.12
C LYS A 82 -18.35 3.23 11.39
N ARG A 83 -17.34 3.30 12.27
CA ARG A 83 -17.41 2.74 13.63
C ARG A 83 -16.57 3.54 14.60
N ARG A 84 -16.79 3.37 15.89
CA ARG A 84 -15.81 3.79 16.89
C ARG A 84 -14.65 2.79 16.91
N LEU A 85 -13.43 3.26 17.18
CA LEU A 85 -12.24 2.40 17.26
C LEU A 85 -12.30 1.35 18.39
N ASP A 86 -13.09 1.61 19.44
CA ASP A 86 -13.31 0.71 20.57
C ASP A 86 -14.48 -0.27 20.34
N SER A 87 -15.01 -0.36 19.12
CA SER A 87 -16.14 -1.21 18.74
C SER A 87 -15.83 -1.97 17.45
N THR A 88 -16.31 -3.21 17.36
CA THR A 88 -16.29 -4.00 16.12
C THR A 88 -17.57 -3.84 15.29
N LYS A 89 -18.57 -3.09 15.81
CA LYS A 89 -19.86 -2.88 15.13
C LYS A 89 -19.79 -1.69 14.19
N TRP A 90 -20.15 -1.90 12.94
CA TRP A 90 -20.21 -0.90 11.89
C TRP A 90 -21.63 -0.35 11.71
N GLU A 91 -21.74 0.96 11.59
CA GLU A 91 -22.89 1.64 11.01
C GLU A 91 -22.64 1.75 9.50
N THR A 92 -23.57 1.28 8.68
CA THR A 92 -23.44 1.24 7.21
C THR A 92 -24.57 2.00 6.53
N LEU A 93 -24.26 2.63 5.41
CA LEU A 93 -25.23 3.32 4.54
C LEU A 93 -24.99 2.92 3.10
N ILE A 94 -25.98 2.30 2.45
CA ILE A 94 -25.99 2.11 1.00
C ILE A 94 -26.42 3.42 0.37
N THR A 95 -25.51 4.07 -0.35
CA THR A 95 -25.78 5.35 -1.00
C THR A 95 -26.57 5.17 -2.30
N PRO A 96 -27.18 6.25 -2.86
CA PRO A 96 -27.78 6.20 -4.19
C PRO A 96 -26.71 6.11 -5.31
N TYR A 97 -25.44 6.33 -5.00
CA TYR A 97 -24.34 6.36 -5.96
C TYR A 97 -23.86 4.96 -6.34
N ARG A 98 -23.42 4.83 -7.58
CA ARG A 98 -22.90 3.59 -8.16
C ARG A 98 -21.61 3.86 -8.88
N GLY A 99 -20.79 2.80 -9.07
CA GLY A 99 -19.64 2.79 -9.96
C GLY A 99 -19.76 1.72 -11.03
N ASN A 100 -19.01 1.87 -12.11
CA ASN A 100 -18.77 0.82 -13.08
C ASN A 100 -17.74 -0.18 -12.52
N VAL A 101 -18.23 -1.09 -11.68
CA VAL A 101 -17.38 -2.11 -11.00
C VAL A 101 -16.78 -3.14 -11.94
N LYS A 102 -17.07 -3.09 -13.25
CA LYS A 102 -16.46 -3.99 -14.24
C LYS A 102 -15.02 -3.58 -14.58
N ASP A 103 -14.64 -2.35 -14.26
CA ASP A 103 -13.29 -1.82 -14.41
C ASP A 103 -12.69 -1.55 -13.01
N ALA A 104 -11.62 -2.23 -12.67
CA ALA A 104 -11.00 -2.13 -11.35
C ALA A 104 -10.35 -0.75 -11.08
N HIS A 105 -10.15 0.09 -12.09
CA HIS A 105 -9.67 1.46 -11.90
C HIS A 105 -10.72 2.38 -11.24
N ASN A 106 -12.00 2.05 -11.34
CA ASN A 106 -13.11 2.87 -10.83
C ASN A 106 -13.28 2.80 -9.31
N SER A 107 -12.19 2.75 -8.58
CA SER A 107 -12.14 2.65 -7.12
C SER A 107 -12.72 3.87 -6.40
N ILE A 108 -12.94 3.75 -5.09
CA ILE A 108 -13.44 4.82 -4.22
C ILE A 108 -12.29 5.33 -3.36
N SER A 109 -12.11 6.65 -3.27
CA SER A 109 -11.18 7.31 -2.36
C SER A 109 -11.94 8.18 -1.37
N ILE A 110 -11.57 8.15 -0.08
CA ILE A 110 -12.23 8.91 0.99
C ILE A 110 -11.24 9.71 1.82
N ALA A 111 -11.71 10.80 2.41
CA ALA A 111 -11.01 11.52 3.47
C ALA A 111 -12.00 12.19 4.42
N ILE A 112 -11.56 12.46 5.65
CA ILE A 112 -12.30 13.29 6.59
C ILE A 112 -11.53 14.60 6.79
N ASP A 113 -12.20 15.73 6.61
CA ASP A 113 -11.59 17.03 6.89
C ASP A 113 -11.54 17.32 8.40
N ILE A 114 -10.84 18.39 8.78
CA ILE A 114 -10.63 18.75 10.19
C ILE A 114 -11.95 19.12 10.92
N ASP A 115 -13.00 19.52 10.18
CA ASP A 115 -14.34 19.80 10.72
C ASP A 115 -15.19 18.51 10.84
N GLY A 116 -14.69 17.37 10.34
CA GLY A 116 -15.35 16.06 10.42
C GLY A 116 -16.27 15.75 9.24
N TYR A 117 -16.20 16.48 8.14
CA TYR A 117 -16.94 16.13 6.94
C TYR A 117 -16.24 15.05 6.14
N LEU A 118 -16.98 14.08 5.66
CA LEU A 118 -16.52 13.02 4.76
C LEU A 118 -16.53 13.54 3.32
N HIS A 119 -15.38 13.43 2.66
CA HIS A 119 -15.16 13.67 1.24
C HIS A 119 -15.02 12.36 0.52
N VAL A 120 -15.70 12.18 -0.61
CA VAL A 120 -15.70 10.95 -1.40
C VAL A 120 -15.53 11.26 -2.87
N SER A 121 -14.62 10.57 -3.55
CA SER A 121 -14.49 10.55 -5.00
C SER A 121 -14.49 9.11 -5.49
N TRP A 122 -15.17 8.83 -6.62
CA TRP A 122 -15.40 7.45 -7.06
C TRP A 122 -15.61 7.33 -8.57
N ASP A 123 -15.43 6.12 -9.12
CA ASP A 123 -15.84 5.73 -10.47
C ASP A 123 -15.18 6.54 -11.58
N GLN A 124 -13.82 6.59 -11.56
CA GLN A 124 -13.06 7.49 -12.43
C GLN A 124 -11.91 6.77 -13.14
N HIS A 125 -12.09 6.55 -14.43
CA HIS A 125 -11.07 6.08 -15.36
C HIS A 125 -11.21 6.82 -16.69
N ASP A 126 -10.46 7.92 -16.86
CA ASP A 126 -10.54 8.87 -17.98
C ASP A 126 -11.96 9.44 -18.16
N THR A 127 -12.64 9.72 -17.05
CA THR A 127 -14.02 10.19 -16.99
C THR A 127 -14.14 11.49 -16.20
N ARG A 128 -15.32 12.14 -16.28
CA ARG A 128 -15.60 13.35 -15.51
C ARG A 128 -15.45 13.10 -14.00
N LEU A 129 -14.95 14.09 -13.27
CA LEU A 129 -14.87 14.06 -11.81
C LEU A 129 -16.24 13.76 -11.20
N ARG A 130 -16.25 12.76 -10.31
CA ARG A 130 -17.37 12.45 -9.42
C ARG A 130 -16.90 12.66 -7.98
N TYR A 131 -17.50 13.61 -7.33
CA TYR A 131 -17.16 14.01 -5.97
C TYR A 131 -18.41 14.44 -5.22
N ALA A 132 -18.52 14.03 -3.96
CA ALA A 132 -19.52 14.48 -3.03
C ALA A 132 -18.92 14.65 -1.62
N LYS A 133 -19.54 15.50 -0.80
CA LYS A 133 -19.19 15.71 0.59
C LYS A 133 -20.39 15.37 1.48
N SER A 134 -20.15 14.88 2.69
CA SER A 134 -21.25 14.63 3.64
C SER A 134 -22.02 15.90 3.97
N LYS A 135 -23.32 15.73 4.24
CA LYS A 135 -24.23 16.84 4.58
C LYS A 135 -23.91 17.50 5.92
N ALA A 136 -23.33 16.72 6.84
CA ALA A 136 -22.98 17.16 8.20
C ALA A 136 -21.66 16.49 8.66
N PRO A 137 -20.97 17.07 9.65
CA PRO A 137 -19.84 16.41 10.31
C PRO A 137 -20.25 15.03 10.86
N PHE A 138 -19.36 14.06 10.71
CA PHE A 138 -19.52 12.67 11.17
C PHE A 138 -20.70 11.91 10.53
N SER A 139 -21.36 12.47 9.50
CA SER A 139 -22.45 11.82 8.77
C SER A 139 -21.93 10.95 7.65
N LEU A 140 -22.63 9.84 7.37
CA LEU A 140 -22.46 9.03 6.15
C LEU A 140 -23.34 9.53 4.99
N GLU A 141 -24.33 10.39 5.28
CA GLU A 141 -25.19 10.94 4.24
C GLU A 141 -24.42 11.95 3.38
N LEU A 142 -24.26 11.63 2.10
CA LEU A 142 -23.65 12.54 1.15
C LEU A 142 -24.65 13.57 0.62
N GLY A 143 -24.15 14.77 0.33
CA GLY A 143 -24.83 15.75 -0.49
C GLY A 143 -24.86 15.34 -1.97
N GLU A 144 -25.28 16.25 -2.82
CA GLU A 144 -25.26 16.06 -4.27
C GLU A 144 -23.83 15.97 -4.83
N GLU A 145 -23.70 15.30 -5.97
CA GLU A 145 -22.45 15.29 -6.77
C GLU A 145 -22.16 16.71 -7.25
N GLN A 146 -20.92 17.16 -7.03
CA GLN A 146 -20.53 18.52 -7.35
C GLN A 146 -19.12 18.58 -7.95
N SER A 147 -18.86 19.63 -8.69
CA SER A 147 -17.52 19.99 -9.15
C SER A 147 -16.67 20.50 -7.98
N MET A 148 -15.36 20.37 -8.08
CA MET A 148 -14.41 21.00 -7.14
C MET A 148 -14.09 22.44 -7.58
N THR A 149 -13.51 22.60 -8.77
CA THR A 149 -13.13 23.91 -9.36
C THR A 149 -13.72 24.14 -10.73
N GLY A 150 -14.23 23.09 -11.38
CA GLY A 150 -14.67 23.09 -12.77
C GLY A 150 -13.53 23.03 -13.80
N ASN A 151 -12.28 23.13 -13.34
CA ASN A 151 -11.11 23.15 -14.21
C ASN A 151 -10.43 21.77 -14.25
N GLU A 152 -10.11 21.25 -15.45
CA GLU A 152 -9.42 19.96 -15.66
C GLU A 152 -10.14 18.75 -15.06
N GLU A 153 -11.47 18.76 -15.00
CA GLU A 153 -12.30 17.73 -14.34
C GLU A 153 -13.00 16.77 -15.31
N LEU A 154 -12.66 16.80 -16.61
CA LEU A 154 -13.36 15.99 -17.62
C LEU A 154 -12.72 14.61 -17.85
N LYS A 155 -11.43 14.43 -17.49
CA LYS A 155 -10.64 13.22 -17.76
C LYS A 155 -9.85 12.81 -16.54
N VAL A 156 -10.56 12.44 -15.48
CA VAL A 156 -9.98 12.09 -14.16
C VAL A 156 -9.71 10.59 -14.08
N THR A 157 -8.55 10.23 -13.57
CA THR A 157 -8.19 8.85 -13.18
C THR A 157 -7.36 8.90 -11.90
N TYR A 158 -7.46 7.87 -11.05
CA TYR A 158 -6.73 7.74 -9.77
C TYR A 158 -6.99 8.91 -8.83
N PRO A 159 -8.24 9.19 -8.46
CA PRO A 159 -8.54 10.23 -7.49
C PRO A 159 -8.04 9.80 -6.10
N GLU A 160 -7.29 10.68 -5.44
CA GLU A 160 -6.76 10.40 -4.10
C GLU A 160 -6.75 11.65 -3.22
N PHE A 161 -7.15 11.45 -1.96
CA PHE A 161 -7.13 12.50 -0.95
C PHE A 161 -5.96 12.31 0.01
N HIS A 162 -5.40 13.42 0.48
CA HIS A 162 -4.39 13.43 1.54
C HIS A 162 -4.67 14.56 2.54
N ASN A 163 -4.68 14.22 3.82
CA ASN A 163 -4.78 15.20 4.90
C ASN A 163 -3.44 15.91 5.09
N LEU A 164 -3.45 17.25 5.06
CA LEU A 164 -2.27 18.07 5.33
C LEU A 164 -2.18 18.44 6.81
N PRO A 165 -0.97 18.67 7.36
CA PRO A 165 -0.78 19.03 8.76
C PRO A 165 -1.47 20.32 9.20
N ASP A 166 -1.74 21.24 8.28
CA ASP A 166 -2.46 22.50 8.51
C ASP A 166 -4.01 22.35 8.45
N GLY A 167 -4.50 21.12 8.32
CA GLY A 167 -5.93 20.78 8.29
C GLY A 167 -6.58 20.89 6.92
N LYS A 168 -5.86 21.30 5.88
CA LYS A 168 -6.37 21.27 4.52
C LYS A 168 -6.39 19.86 3.96
N LEU A 169 -7.19 19.62 2.90
CA LEU A 169 -7.13 18.40 2.10
C LEU A 169 -6.47 18.68 0.76
N LEU A 170 -5.55 17.79 0.39
CA LEU A 170 -5.01 17.70 -0.95
C LEU A 170 -5.84 16.67 -1.75
N PHE A 171 -6.14 16.98 -3.00
CA PHE A 171 -6.75 16.04 -3.94
C PHE A 171 -5.90 15.96 -5.20
N CYS A 172 -5.43 14.76 -5.51
CA CYS A 172 -4.56 14.49 -6.64
C CYS A 172 -5.24 13.54 -7.61
N TYR A 173 -4.98 13.71 -8.89
CA TYR A 173 -5.49 12.83 -9.94
C TYR A 173 -4.68 12.99 -11.21
N ARG A 174 -4.78 11.99 -12.09
CA ARG A 174 -4.28 12.10 -13.47
C ARG A 174 -5.37 12.71 -14.34
N SER A 175 -5.04 13.80 -15.09
CA SER A 175 -5.81 14.28 -16.23
C SER A 175 -5.24 13.67 -17.50
N GLY A 176 -6.08 13.02 -18.30
CA GLY A 176 -5.71 12.33 -19.54
C GLY A 176 -5.57 10.81 -19.38
N ALA A 177 -5.13 10.15 -20.45
CA ALA A 177 -5.12 8.70 -20.59
C ALA A 177 -3.80 8.04 -20.16
N SER A 178 -3.77 6.70 -20.12
CA SER A 178 -2.55 5.92 -19.92
C SER A 178 -1.51 6.21 -21.01
N GLY A 179 -0.25 6.45 -20.61
CA GLY A 179 0.83 6.82 -21.54
C GLY A 179 0.77 8.27 -22.07
N ARG A 180 -0.16 9.10 -21.63
CA ARG A 180 -0.26 10.52 -21.97
C ARG A 180 -1.14 11.28 -20.97
N GLY A 181 -0.69 11.40 -19.74
CA GLY A 181 -1.45 12.05 -18.68
C GLY A 181 -0.58 12.89 -17.77
N ASN A 182 -1.18 13.91 -17.20
CA ASN A 182 -0.56 14.88 -16.33
C ASN A 182 -1.07 14.76 -14.89
N MET A 183 -0.24 15.08 -13.92
CA MET A 183 -0.62 15.10 -12.51
C MET A 183 -1.21 16.45 -12.11
N MET A 184 -2.47 16.42 -11.68
CA MET A 184 -3.22 17.59 -11.19
C MET A 184 -3.30 17.57 -9.67
N ILE A 185 -3.25 18.74 -9.06
CA ILE A 185 -3.42 18.89 -7.61
C ILE A 185 -4.41 20.02 -7.30
N LYS A 186 -5.41 19.68 -6.50
CA LYS A 186 -6.35 20.63 -5.90
C LYS A 186 -6.20 20.65 -4.39
N ILE A 187 -6.57 21.76 -3.77
CA ILE A 187 -6.53 21.93 -2.32
C ILE A 187 -7.86 22.42 -1.79
N TYR A 188 -8.37 21.80 -0.75
CA TYR A 188 -9.58 22.21 -0.06
C TYR A 188 -9.23 23.09 1.13
N ASN A 189 -9.77 24.30 1.13
CA ASN A 189 -9.64 25.21 2.24
C ASN A 189 -10.85 25.05 3.17
N VAL A 190 -10.63 24.50 4.36
CA VAL A 190 -11.69 24.21 5.34
C VAL A 190 -12.38 25.49 5.83
N LYS A 191 -11.67 26.62 5.92
CA LYS A 191 -12.25 27.91 6.37
C LYS A 191 -13.25 28.47 5.37
N THR A 192 -12.91 28.43 4.08
CA THR A 192 -13.80 28.91 3.01
C THR A 192 -14.75 27.82 2.50
N LYS A 193 -14.49 26.54 2.85
CA LYS A 193 -15.21 25.35 2.37
C LYS A 193 -15.20 25.21 0.84
N GLN A 194 -14.11 25.62 0.21
CA GLN A 194 -13.95 25.64 -1.23
C GLN A 194 -12.67 24.93 -1.66
N TRP A 195 -12.77 24.27 -2.82
CA TRP A 195 -11.62 23.75 -3.55
C TRP A 195 -10.96 24.85 -4.37
N GLN A 196 -9.65 24.79 -4.47
CA GLN A 196 -8.83 25.67 -5.31
C GLN A 196 -7.85 24.83 -6.11
N GLN A 197 -7.52 25.28 -7.32
CA GLN A 197 -6.45 24.67 -8.10
C GLN A 197 -5.11 25.05 -7.50
N LEU A 198 -4.33 24.04 -7.07
CA LEU A 198 -2.99 24.26 -6.52
C LEU A 198 -1.93 24.12 -7.61
N GLN A 199 -1.96 23.00 -8.35
CA GLN A 199 -1.09 22.75 -9.51
C GLN A 199 -1.94 22.26 -10.70
N ASN A 200 -1.90 23.01 -11.79
CA ASN A 200 -2.58 22.62 -13.04
C ASN A 200 -1.86 21.48 -13.77
N ASN A 201 -0.58 21.31 -13.51
CA ASN A 201 0.27 20.30 -14.10
C ASN A 201 1.56 20.22 -13.26
N LEU A 202 1.55 19.40 -12.22
CA LEU A 202 2.77 19.25 -11.41
C LEU A 202 3.79 18.41 -12.15
N ILE A 203 3.36 17.27 -12.71
CA ILE A 203 4.21 16.35 -13.47
C ILE A 203 3.59 16.20 -14.86
N ASP A 204 4.32 16.64 -15.87
CA ASP A 204 3.88 16.65 -17.26
C ASP A 204 4.32 15.38 -17.98
N GLY A 205 3.37 14.64 -18.50
CA GLY A 205 3.62 13.51 -19.39
C GLY A 205 4.03 13.91 -20.81
N GLU A 206 4.11 15.21 -21.12
CA GLU A 206 4.52 15.76 -22.43
C GLU A 206 3.70 15.19 -23.58
N ASN A 207 2.46 14.75 -23.29
CA ASN A 207 1.57 14.02 -24.21
C ASN A 207 2.20 12.74 -24.83
N GLN A 208 3.24 12.20 -24.20
CA GLN A 208 4.03 11.03 -24.65
C GLN A 208 4.11 9.93 -23.60
N ARG A 209 3.88 10.26 -22.32
CA ARG A 209 4.02 9.34 -21.17
C ARG A 209 3.08 9.71 -20.05
N SER A 210 3.07 8.89 -18.99
CA SER A 210 2.39 9.20 -17.74
C SER A 210 3.32 8.95 -16.57
N ALA A 211 3.23 9.79 -15.55
CA ALA A 211 3.74 9.48 -14.23
C ALA A 211 2.73 8.63 -13.47
N TYR A 212 3.22 7.62 -12.73
CA TYR A 212 2.44 6.85 -11.77
C TYR A 212 3.07 7.03 -10.39
N TRP A 213 2.38 7.74 -9.53
CA TRP A 213 2.93 8.26 -8.27
C TRP A 213 2.38 7.58 -7.03
N GLN A 214 3.08 7.82 -5.92
CA GLN A 214 2.62 7.66 -4.55
C GLN A 214 3.01 8.90 -3.75
N ILE A 215 2.16 9.27 -2.78
CA ILE A 215 2.32 10.44 -1.95
C ILE A 215 2.43 10.01 -0.49
N CYS A 216 3.40 10.58 0.21
CA CYS A 216 3.51 10.53 1.67
C CYS A 216 3.45 11.94 2.22
N VAL A 217 2.61 12.16 3.25
CA VAL A 217 2.47 13.45 3.92
C VAL A 217 2.81 13.29 5.39
N ASN A 218 3.67 14.15 5.90
CA ASN A 218 3.97 14.27 7.33
C ASN A 218 4.12 15.75 7.74
N LYS A 219 4.51 15.99 8.99
CA LYS A 219 4.71 17.37 9.52
C LYS A 219 5.77 18.19 8.80
N LYS A 220 6.69 17.57 8.04
CA LYS A 220 7.74 18.26 7.30
C LYS A 220 7.31 18.68 5.90
N GLY A 221 6.31 18.01 5.33
CA GLY A 221 5.78 18.33 4.00
C GLY A 221 5.17 17.17 3.25
N ILE A 222 5.12 17.35 1.94
CA ILE A 222 4.56 16.42 0.96
C ILE A 222 5.72 15.82 0.17
N TYR A 223 5.78 14.50 0.11
CA TYR A 223 6.77 13.72 -0.60
C TYR A 223 6.08 12.97 -1.72
N ILE A 224 6.61 13.01 -2.93
CA ILE A 224 6.10 12.29 -4.09
C ILE A 224 7.23 11.46 -4.68
N SER A 225 6.94 10.20 -4.99
CA SER A 225 7.74 9.37 -5.88
C SER A 225 6.89 8.86 -7.02
N TRP A 226 7.47 8.64 -8.19
CA TRP A 226 6.75 8.10 -9.33
C TRP A 226 7.66 7.28 -10.23
N VAL A 227 7.03 6.42 -11.04
CA VAL A 227 7.64 5.78 -12.18
C VAL A 227 7.09 6.41 -13.46
N TRP A 228 7.90 6.47 -14.51
CA TRP A 228 7.45 6.85 -15.84
C TRP A 228 6.90 5.65 -16.59
N ARG A 229 5.90 5.85 -17.40
CA ARG A 229 5.32 4.86 -18.31
C ARG A 229 5.13 5.49 -19.69
N GLU A 230 5.86 4.94 -20.68
CA GLU A 230 5.96 5.55 -22.01
C GLU A 230 4.78 5.21 -22.95
N SER A 231 3.97 4.20 -22.61
CA SER A 231 2.82 3.79 -23.40
C SER A 231 1.69 3.20 -22.54
N TRP A 232 0.67 2.64 -23.17
CA TRP A 232 -0.37 1.89 -22.46
C TRP A 232 0.15 0.54 -21.87
N ASP A 233 1.29 0.03 -22.36
CA ASP A 233 1.88 -1.24 -21.93
C ASP A 233 2.69 -1.07 -20.65
N VAL A 234 2.40 -1.89 -19.63
CA VAL A 234 3.11 -1.87 -18.34
C VAL A 234 4.59 -2.20 -18.45
N SER A 235 5.01 -2.93 -19.49
CA SER A 235 6.43 -3.23 -19.75
C SER A 235 7.27 -1.98 -20.01
N THR A 236 6.63 -0.87 -20.39
CA THR A 236 7.27 0.42 -20.62
C THR A 236 7.48 1.26 -19.36
N ASN A 237 7.14 0.72 -18.17
CA ASN A 237 7.49 1.37 -16.91
C ASN A 237 9.01 1.39 -16.74
N HIS A 238 9.52 2.53 -16.27
CA HIS A 238 10.95 2.69 -16.00
C HIS A 238 11.21 3.76 -14.94
N ASP A 239 12.37 3.72 -14.34
CA ASP A 239 12.91 4.69 -13.41
C ASP A 239 12.02 4.97 -12.18
N ILE A 240 12.65 5.37 -11.10
CA ILE A 240 11.99 5.87 -9.90
C ILE A 240 12.46 7.31 -9.70
N CYS A 241 11.49 8.23 -9.71
CA CYS A 241 11.73 9.66 -9.56
C CYS A 241 11.19 10.19 -8.22
N TYR A 242 11.61 11.40 -7.87
CA TYR A 242 11.30 11.99 -6.56
C TYR A 242 11.12 13.50 -6.62
N ALA A 243 10.22 14.02 -5.76
CA ALA A 243 10.08 15.44 -5.45
C ALA A 243 9.56 15.64 -4.02
N PHE A 244 9.86 16.78 -3.43
CA PHE A 244 9.46 17.18 -2.08
C PHE A 244 8.96 18.62 -2.04
N SER A 245 7.88 18.86 -1.27
CA SER A 245 7.37 20.21 -0.98
C SER A 245 7.25 20.42 0.52
N SER A 246 7.81 21.52 1.03
CA SER A 246 7.72 21.91 2.44
C SER A 246 6.70 23.04 2.70
N ASP A 247 6.00 23.50 1.67
CA ASP A 247 5.09 24.65 1.71
C ASP A 247 3.66 24.30 1.26
N GLY A 248 3.25 23.07 1.50
CA GLY A 248 1.88 22.61 1.18
C GLY A 248 1.64 22.38 -0.31
N GLY A 249 2.68 22.17 -1.12
CA GLY A 249 2.57 21.86 -2.55
C GLY A 249 2.70 23.06 -3.48
N HIS A 250 3.05 24.25 -2.95
CA HIS A 250 3.24 25.44 -3.78
C HIS A 250 4.57 25.40 -4.54
N THR A 251 5.66 25.02 -3.90
CA THR A 251 6.96 24.81 -4.54
C THR A 251 7.49 23.40 -4.28
N TRP A 252 8.28 22.91 -5.22
CA TRP A 252 8.82 21.56 -5.19
C TRP A 252 10.34 21.56 -5.36
N LYS A 253 11.00 20.60 -4.73
CA LYS A 253 12.46 20.48 -4.68
C LYS A 253 12.89 19.04 -4.93
N LYS A 254 14.10 18.90 -5.45
CA LYS A 254 14.87 17.64 -5.48
C LYS A 254 15.41 17.31 -4.08
N SER A 255 15.96 16.13 -3.91
CA SER A 255 16.54 15.66 -2.64
C SER A 255 17.73 16.51 -2.16
N ASN A 256 18.47 17.13 -3.09
CA ASN A 256 19.57 18.05 -2.80
C ASN A 256 19.13 19.47 -2.44
N GLY A 257 17.80 19.76 -2.44
CA GLY A 257 17.24 21.07 -2.14
C GLY A 257 17.06 22.00 -3.35
N GLU A 258 17.51 21.62 -4.54
CA GLU A 258 17.30 22.37 -5.78
C GLU A 258 15.81 22.46 -6.10
N LYS A 259 15.33 23.68 -6.41
CA LYS A 259 13.93 23.90 -6.78
C LYS A 259 13.64 23.44 -8.21
N TYR A 260 12.51 22.79 -8.39
CA TYR A 260 11.97 22.53 -9.72
C TYR A 260 11.38 23.78 -10.35
N SER A 261 11.62 23.98 -11.65
CA SER A 261 10.76 24.77 -12.51
C SER A 261 9.58 23.88 -12.91
N LEU A 262 8.35 24.31 -12.64
CA LEU A 262 7.15 23.54 -12.95
C LEU A 262 6.65 23.82 -14.37
N PRO A 263 6.07 22.81 -15.05
CA PRO A 263 5.87 21.43 -14.60
C PRO A 263 7.18 20.60 -14.60
N ILE A 264 7.20 19.55 -13.78
CA ILE A 264 8.28 18.56 -13.81
C ILE A 264 8.09 17.68 -15.04
N THR A 265 9.10 17.61 -15.92
CA THR A 265 9.13 16.75 -17.10
C THR A 265 10.12 15.60 -16.92
N LYS A 266 10.15 14.65 -17.86
CA LYS A 266 11.16 13.58 -17.83
C LYS A 266 12.59 14.14 -17.80
N ALA A 267 12.86 15.21 -18.53
CA ALA A 267 14.19 15.82 -18.60
C ALA A 267 14.62 16.54 -17.31
N THR A 268 13.65 17.01 -16.50
CA THR A 268 13.93 17.78 -15.27
C THR A 268 13.78 16.97 -14.00
N ALA A 269 13.10 15.81 -14.06
CA ALA A 269 12.86 14.93 -12.92
C ALA A 269 14.16 14.46 -12.27
N GLU A 270 14.21 14.49 -10.93
CA GLU A 270 15.27 13.81 -10.21
C GLU A 270 15.10 12.30 -10.32
N LEU A 271 16.15 11.63 -10.78
CA LEU A 271 16.24 10.19 -10.83
C LEU A 271 16.73 9.67 -9.46
N ALA A 272 15.82 9.13 -8.66
CA ALA A 272 16.17 8.47 -7.41
C ALA A 272 16.82 7.09 -7.67
N TRP A 273 16.32 6.36 -8.67
CA TRP A 273 16.90 5.08 -9.07
C TRP A 273 16.59 4.75 -10.53
N SER A 274 17.64 4.34 -11.27
CA SER A 274 17.46 3.94 -12.67
C SER A 274 16.96 2.49 -12.75
N VAL A 275 15.85 2.30 -13.44
CA VAL A 275 15.25 0.99 -13.70
C VAL A 275 14.91 0.92 -15.19
N PRO A 276 15.45 -0.04 -15.94
CA PRO A 276 15.16 -0.14 -17.36
C PRO A 276 13.73 -0.60 -17.64
N GLN A 277 13.21 -0.26 -18.82
CA GLN A 277 12.00 -0.89 -19.35
C GLN A 277 12.18 -2.41 -19.47
N ASN A 278 11.06 -3.14 -19.57
CA ASN A 278 11.03 -4.61 -19.68
C ASN A 278 11.64 -5.34 -18.45
N SER A 279 11.74 -4.69 -17.31
CA SER A 279 12.23 -5.26 -16.05
C SER A 279 11.09 -5.74 -15.13
N SER A 280 9.86 -5.83 -15.62
CA SER A 280 8.67 -6.08 -14.79
C SER A 280 8.49 -5.07 -13.65
N LEU A 281 8.98 -3.83 -13.81
CA LEU A 281 8.71 -2.75 -12.87
C LEU A 281 7.22 -2.47 -12.83
N ILE A 282 6.63 -2.56 -11.63
CA ILE A 282 5.22 -2.22 -11.45
C ILE A 282 5.04 -0.71 -11.29
N ASN A 283 3.96 -0.18 -11.82
CA ASN A 283 3.57 1.21 -11.62
C ASN A 283 2.87 1.41 -10.28
N GLN A 284 2.95 2.64 -9.79
CA GLN A 284 2.61 3.12 -8.47
C GLN A 284 3.54 2.53 -7.39
N THR A 285 4.48 3.35 -6.98
CA THR A 285 5.40 3.06 -5.87
C THR A 285 4.68 3.26 -4.54
N ALA A 286 5.11 2.52 -3.50
CA ALA A 286 4.74 2.86 -2.13
C ALA A 286 5.83 3.72 -1.50
N MET A 287 5.46 4.59 -0.57
CA MET A 287 6.40 5.54 0.03
C MET A 287 6.12 5.79 1.51
N THR A 288 7.17 5.83 2.29
CA THR A 288 7.18 6.35 3.66
C THR A 288 8.40 7.22 3.90
N VAL A 289 8.46 7.87 5.04
CA VAL A 289 9.61 8.69 5.45
C VAL A 289 9.99 8.42 6.90
N ASP A 290 11.27 8.51 7.19
CA ASP A 290 11.76 8.42 8.57
C ASP A 290 11.49 9.73 9.36
N ILE A 291 11.82 9.73 10.64
CA ILE A 291 11.65 10.90 11.51
C ILE A 291 12.52 12.11 11.07
N LEU A 292 13.60 11.83 10.36
CA LEU A 292 14.48 12.87 9.81
C LEU A 292 13.95 13.45 8.48
N GLY A 293 12.94 12.78 7.87
CA GLY A 293 12.36 13.15 6.58
C GLY A 293 13.07 12.51 5.40
N ASN A 294 13.87 11.46 5.61
CA ASN A 294 14.46 10.70 4.51
C ASN A 294 13.41 9.78 3.91
N PRO A 295 13.19 9.80 2.59
CA PRO A 295 12.21 8.94 1.93
C PRO A 295 12.70 7.51 1.77
N TYR A 296 11.75 6.57 1.85
CA TYR A 296 11.87 5.15 1.55
C TYR A 296 10.77 4.80 0.55
N ILE A 297 11.15 4.37 -0.64
CA ILE A 297 10.28 4.11 -1.78
C ILE A 297 10.33 2.63 -2.09
N ALA A 298 9.21 1.92 -1.96
CA ALA A 298 9.13 0.49 -2.22
C ALA A 298 8.39 0.21 -3.52
N SER A 299 8.94 -0.68 -4.32
CA SER A 299 8.34 -1.22 -5.54
C SER A 299 8.88 -2.63 -5.77
N TYR A 300 8.64 -3.22 -6.93
CA TYR A 300 9.34 -4.42 -7.35
C TYR A 300 9.74 -4.35 -8.83
N TRP A 301 10.87 -4.97 -9.13
CA TRP A 301 11.35 -5.19 -10.49
C TRP A 301 12.39 -6.31 -10.53
N ALA A 302 12.60 -6.86 -11.72
CA ALA A 302 13.63 -7.89 -11.96
C ALA A 302 14.97 -7.22 -12.30
N ALA A 303 15.99 -7.48 -11.50
CA ALA A 303 17.37 -7.19 -11.86
C ALA A 303 18.05 -8.41 -12.51
N ASN A 304 17.74 -9.63 -12.04
CA ASN A 304 18.30 -10.90 -12.48
C ASN A 304 17.22 -11.92 -12.90
N GLY A 305 16.18 -11.45 -13.61
CA GLY A 305 15.11 -12.30 -14.14
C GLY A 305 13.97 -12.61 -13.17
N ILE A 306 14.16 -12.45 -11.85
CA ILE A 306 13.13 -12.66 -10.83
C ILE A 306 12.77 -11.31 -10.22
N PRO A 307 11.51 -10.84 -10.37
CA PRO A 307 11.07 -9.61 -9.71
C PRO A 307 11.13 -9.73 -8.19
N GLN A 308 11.85 -8.83 -7.54
CA GLN A 308 12.00 -8.74 -6.08
C GLN A 308 11.43 -7.43 -5.57
N TYR A 309 10.88 -7.44 -4.35
CA TYR A 309 10.64 -6.19 -3.65
C TYR A 309 11.96 -5.47 -3.40
N LYS A 310 11.97 -4.20 -3.68
CA LYS A 310 13.15 -3.36 -3.53
C LYS A 310 12.76 -2.03 -2.89
N ILE A 311 13.65 -1.49 -2.07
CA ILE A 311 13.41 -0.24 -1.37
C ILE A 311 14.55 0.73 -1.70
N VAL A 312 14.20 1.78 -2.44
CA VAL A 312 15.11 2.90 -2.72
C VAL A 312 14.96 3.91 -1.59
N PHE A 313 16.05 4.32 -0.97
CA PHE A 313 16.01 5.25 0.15
C PHE A 313 17.13 6.27 0.13
N LEU A 314 16.83 7.46 0.65
CA LEU A 314 17.81 8.54 0.77
C LEU A 314 18.55 8.43 2.11
N ASN A 315 19.88 8.39 2.06
CA ASN A 315 20.72 8.44 3.25
C ASN A 315 21.92 9.34 3.03
N LYS A 316 22.09 10.35 3.87
CA LYS A 316 23.19 11.33 3.78
C LYS A 316 23.34 11.93 2.38
N GLY A 317 22.20 12.29 1.75
CA GLY A 317 22.15 12.91 0.42
C GLY A 317 22.45 11.95 -0.76
N LYS A 318 22.50 10.65 -0.52
CA LYS A 318 22.70 9.63 -1.58
C LYS A 318 21.54 8.64 -1.58
N TRP A 319 21.07 8.28 -2.77
CA TRP A 319 20.12 7.21 -2.97
C TRP A 319 20.80 5.85 -2.83
N ASN A 320 20.16 4.95 -2.14
CA ASN A 320 20.62 3.59 -1.83
C ASN A 320 19.50 2.59 -2.11
N LEU A 321 19.85 1.31 -2.22
CA LEU A 321 18.91 0.23 -2.48
C LEU A 321 19.01 -0.86 -1.40
N ILE A 322 17.85 -1.34 -0.94
CA ILE A 322 17.69 -2.62 -0.23
C ILE A 322 16.98 -3.58 -1.17
N ASP A 323 17.57 -4.74 -1.43
CA ASP A 323 16.93 -5.87 -2.09
C ASP A 323 16.42 -6.84 -1.03
N THR A 324 15.24 -7.45 -1.25
CA THR A 324 14.62 -8.26 -0.19
C THR A 324 14.84 -9.77 -0.37
N ASP A 325 15.04 -10.23 -1.58
CA ASP A 325 15.18 -11.65 -1.94
C ASP A 325 14.02 -12.54 -1.46
N PHE A 326 12.75 -12.01 -1.51
CA PHE A 326 11.57 -12.72 -1.00
C PHE A 326 10.95 -13.69 -2.00
N GLN A 327 11.23 -13.54 -3.31
CA GLN A 327 10.61 -14.31 -4.39
C GLN A 327 11.60 -15.28 -5.01
N GLU A 328 11.11 -16.48 -5.36
CA GLU A 328 11.89 -17.53 -6.03
C GLU A 328 11.46 -17.69 -7.49
N LYS A 329 10.22 -17.30 -7.83
CA LYS A 329 9.64 -17.50 -9.17
C LYS A 329 9.71 -16.24 -10.02
N SER A 330 10.11 -16.43 -11.28
CA SER A 330 10.10 -15.37 -12.27
C SER A 330 8.69 -15.14 -12.82
N PHE A 331 8.40 -13.91 -13.20
CA PHE A 331 7.25 -13.53 -14.01
C PHE A 331 7.56 -12.29 -14.84
N ILE A 332 6.78 -12.08 -15.89
CA ILE A 332 6.93 -10.93 -16.80
C ILE A 332 5.63 -10.13 -16.79
N LEU A 333 5.74 -8.81 -16.65
CA LEU A 333 4.63 -7.89 -16.82
C LEU A 333 4.62 -7.32 -18.23
N GLY A 334 3.47 -7.35 -18.88
CA GLY A 334 3.23 -6.75 -20.19
C GLY A 334 1.75 -6.47 -20.41
N GLY A 335 1.44 -5.65 -21.42
CA GLY A 335 0.07 -5.28 -21.76
C GLY A 335 -0.54 -4.22 -20.87
N GLY A 336 -1.83 -3.96 -21.06
CA GLY A 336 -2.61 -2.92 -20.35
C GLY A 336 -3.68 -3.49 -19.43
N GLY A 337 -4.52 -2.60 -18.90
CA GLY A 337 -5.59 -2.93 -17.96
C GLY A 337 -5.08 -3.27 -16.56
N THR A 338 -5.98 -3.67 -15.68
CA THR A 338 -5.63 -4.14 -14.34
C THR A 338 -5.07 -5.55 -14.44
N LYS A 339 -3.79 -5.70 -14.12
CA LYS A 339 -3.07 -6.97 -14.27
C LYS A 339 -3.37 -7.95 -13.15
N ARG A 340 -3.45 -9.24 -13.47
CA ARG A 340 -3.28 -10.29 -12.49
C ARG A 340 -1.78 -10.41 -12.19
N ILE A 341 -1.39 -10.15 -10.96
CA ILE A 341 0.01 -10.11 -10.54
C ILE A 341 0.31 -11.20 -9.49
N PRO A 342 1.40 -11.99 -9.66
CA PRO A 342 1.78 -13.02 -8.68
C PRO A 342 2.12 -12.46 -7.31
N ILE A 343 2.71 -11.26 -7.26
CA ILE A 343 2.97 -10.51 -6.03
C ILE A 343 2.26 -9.16 -6.09
N SER A 344 1.62 -8.76 -5.02
CA SER A 344 0.97 -7.44 -4.95
C SER A 344 2.00 -6.31 -5.04
N ARG A 345 1.58 -5.13 -5.47
CA ARG A 345 2.32 -3.92 -5.11
C ARG A 345 2.41 -3.84 -3.59
N PRO A 346 3.53 -3.41 -3.00
CA PRO A 346 3.67 -3.34 -1.55
C PRO A 346 3.08 -2.04 -1.00
N GLU A 347 2.73 -2.01 0.28
CA GLU A 347 2.74 -0.80 1.08
C GLU A 347 3.94 -0.82 2.03
N ILE A 348 4.49 0.35 2.34
CA ILE A 348 5.66 0.50 3.19
C ILE A 348 5.34 1.39 4.39
N LEU A 349 5.73 0.93 5.57
CA LEU A 349 5.48 1.63 6.83
C LEU A 349 6.78 1.73 7.63
N MET A 350 6.88 2.78 8.42
CA MET A 350 8.01 2.95 9.33
C MET A 350 7.53 3.29 10.74
N TYR A 351 8.16 2.66 11.72
CA TYR A 351 7.97 3.00 13.13
C TYR A 351 9.31 2.90 13.87
N LYS A 352 9.82 4.03 14.35
CA LYS A 352 11.18 4.13 14.93
C LYS A 352 12.23 3.66 13.93
N SER A 353 13.06 2.66 14.30
CA SER A 353 14.07 2.03 13.44
C SER A 353 13.54 0.81 12.67
N MET A 354 12.25 0.51 12.80
CA MET A 354 11.62 -0.62 12.12
C MET A 354 11.00 -0.17 10.81
N LEU A 355 11.30 -0.89 9.75
CA LEU A 355 10.68 -0.77 8.43
C LEU A 355 9.83 -2.02 8.17
N TYR A 356 8.65 -1.80 7.62
CA TYR A 356 7.71 -2.88 7.31
C TYR A 356 7.27 -2.81 5.85
N LEU A 357 7.13 -3.98 5.22
CA LEU A 357 6.44 -4.15 3.95
C LEU A 357 5.17 -4.97 4.17
N LEU A 358 4.04 -4.41 3.80
CA LEU A 358 2.75 -5.11 3.75
C LEU A 358 2.52 -5.55 2.31
N PHE A 359 2.29 -6.83 2.08
CA PHE A 359 2.20 -7.38 0.73
C PHE A 359 1.43 -8.70 0.69
N ARG A 360 1.19 -9.19 -0.52
CA ARG A 360 0.68 -10.53 -0.83
C ARG A 360 1.60 -11.18 -1.87
N SER A 361 1.85 -12.50 -1.73
CA SER A 361 2.59 -13.30 -2.70
C SER A 361 1.92 -14.64 -2.93
N GLU A 362 1.80 -15.08 -4.19
CA GLU A 362 1.30 -16.42 -4.53
C GLU A 362 2.20 -17.52 -3.96
N GLU A 363 3.51 -17.30 -3.85
CA GLU A 363 4.45 -18.24 -3.23
C GLU A 363 4.18 -18.43 -1.72
N ARG A 364 3.47 -17.50 -1.10
CA ARG A 364 3.00 -17.57 0.28
C ARG A 364 1.50 -17.92 0.39
N GLY A 365 0.92 -18.52 -0.66
CA GLY A 365 -0.50 -18.90 -0.68
C GLY A 365 -1.45 -17.71 -0.80
N SER A 366 -1.01 -16.60 -1.37
CA SER A 366 -1.79 -15.36 -1.51
C SER A 366 -2.36 -14.83 -0.19
N LYS A 367 -1.63 -15.01 0.90
CA LYS A 367 -1.96 -14.46 2.22
C LYS A 367 -1.50 -13.02 2.34
N ILE A 368 -2.13 -12.27 3.24
CA ILE A 368 -1.58 -10.98 3.67
C ILE A 368 -0.35 -11.26 4.53
N SER A 369 0.79 -10.73 4.13
CA SER A 369 2.07 -10.91 4.81
C SER A 369 2.66 -9.55 5.21
N LEU A 370 3.29 -9.51 6.36
CA LEU A 370 4.05 -8.37 6.87
C LEU A 370 5.52 -8.78 7.02
N ALA A 371 6.38 -8.23 6.18
CA ALA A 371 7.82 -8.31 6.39
C ALA A 371 8.27 -7.16 7.27
N SER A 372 9.17 -7.41 8.19
CA SER A 372 9.75 -6.43 9.09
C SER A 372 11.27 -6.52 9.13
N ILE A 373 11.94 -5.38 9.19
CA ILE A 373 13.38 -5.28 9.35
C ILE A 373 13.72 -4.18 10.35
N ASN A 374 14.64 -4.48 11.26
CA ASN A 374 15.32 -3.44 12.01
C ASN A 374 16.51 -2.95 11.18
N LEU A 375 16.48 -1.68 10.77
CA LEU A 375 17.48 -1.08 9.88
C LEU A 375 18.92 -1.17 10.43
N ASN A 376 19.09 -1.33 11.77
CA ASN A 376 20.38 -1.53 12.40
C ASN A 376 20.87 -2.98 12.33
N LYS A 377 19.97 -3.97 12.16
CA LYS A 377 20.28 -5.41 12.20
C LYS A 377 20.31 -6.09 10.84
N LYS A 378 19.67 -5.48 9.84
CA LYS A 378 19.63 -5.91 8.43
C LYS A 378 19.13 -7.35 8.20
N HIS A 379 18.24 -7.84 9.07
CA HIS A 379 17.60 -9.15 8.92
C HIS A 379 16.09 -8.98 8.79
N TRP A 380 15.49 -9.62 7.77
CA TRP A 380 14.06 -9.62 7.54
C TRP A 380 13.37 -10.77 8.26
N GLU A 381 12.25 -10.47 8.88
CA GLU A 381 11.30 -11.45 9.38
C GLU A 381 9.97 -11.27 8.67
N ILE A 382 9.37 -12.36 8.19
CA ILE A 382 8.08 -12.33 7.48
C ILE A 382 7.07 -13.12 8.29
N THR A 383 5.93 -12.49 8.59
CA THR A 383 4.81 -13.09 9.30
C THR A 383 3.55 -12.99 8.45
N ASP A 384 2.82 -14.09 8.27
CA ASP A 384 1.51 -14.08 7.64
C ASP A 384 0.47 -13.55 8.65
N ILE A 385 -0.34 -12.59 8.19
CA ILE A 385 -1.41 -11.96 8.98
C ILE A 385 -2.70 -12.75 8.84
N THR A 386 -2.93 -13.36 7.66
CA THR A 386 -4.10 -14.20 7.40
C THR A 386 -3.70 -15.65 7.23
N ASP A 387 -4.55 -16.58 7.68
CA ASP A 387 -4.36 -18.01 7.48
C ASP A 387 -4.84 -18.46 6.08
N GLN A 388 -5.82 -17.75 5.52
CA GLN A 388 -6.40 -18.02 4.23
C GLN A 388 -5.93 -17.05 3.16
N SER A 389 -6.05 -17.46 1.90
CA SER A 389 -5.82 -16.62 0.73
C SER A 389 -6.80 -15.45 0.69
N VAL A 390 -6.30 -14.29 0.28
CA VAL A 390 -7.09 -13.09 -0.03
C VAL A 390 -7.19 -12.82 -1.55
N GLY A 391 -6.88 -13.85 -2.36
CA GLY A 391 -6.93 -13.78 -3.82
C GLY A 391 -5.96 -12.76 -4.40
N GLN A 392 -6.48 -11.81 -5.16
CA GLN A 392 -5.69 -10.75 -5.81
C GLN A 392 -5.75 -9.39 -5.07
N TRP A 393 -5.98 -9.45 -3.77
CA TRP A 393 -5.93 -8.28 -2.89
C TRP A 393 -4.57 -7.56 -2.97
N GLU A 394 -4.61 -6.23 -2.89
CA GLU A 394 -3.45 -5.38 -2.73
C GLU A 394 -3.55 -4.55 -1.43
N PRO A 395 -2.40 -4.19 -0.83
CA PRO A 395 -2.37 -3.52 0.46
C PRO A 395 -3.09 -2.18 0.49
N ASN A 396 -3.92 -2.01 1.51
CA ASN A 396 -4.48 -0.72 1.91
C ASN A 396 -4.70 -0.73 3.42
N PHE A 397 -4.29 0.32 4.10
CA PHE A 397 -4.38 0.43 5.56
C PHE A 397 -4.73 1.85 5.99
N ASP A 398 -5.16 2.01 7.23
CA ASP A 398 -5.50 3.30 7.82
C ASP A 398 -4.25 4.14 8.07
N LYS A 399 -3.91 4.99 7.10
CA LYS A 399 -2.69 5.83 7.15
C LYS A 399 -2.76 6.88 8.25
N GLU A 400 -3.94 7.41 8.55
CA GLU A 400 -4.11 8.42 9.60
C GLU A 400 -3.99 7.80 11.00
N LEU A 401 -4.59 6.63 11.23
CA LEU A 401 -4.45 5.89 12.48
C LEU A 401 -2.99 5.45 12.72
N TRP A 402 -2.30 5.04 11.64
CA TRP A 402 -0.88 4.71 11.72
C TRP A 402 -0.03 5.90 12.14
N LYS A 403 -0.25 7.08 11.52
CA LYS A 403 0.48 8.31 11.83
C LYS A 403 0.27 8.76 13.28
N GLU A 404 -0.97 8.66 13.79
CA GLU A 404 -1.32 9.13 15.13
C GLU A 404 -0.93 8.15 16.23
N LYS A 405 -1.18 6.84 16.03
CA LYS A 405 -1.15 5.83 17.09
C LYS A 405 -0.24 4.64 16.81
N ALA A 406 0.37 4.56 15.64
CA ALA A 406 1.12 3.40 15.16
C ALA A 406 0.29 2.08 15.27
N GLN A 407 -1.01 2.17 15.04
CA GLN A 407 -1.92 1.03 14.98
C GLN A 407 -2.15 0.66 13.51
N LEU A 408 -1.96 -0.62 13.19
CA LEU A 408 -2.12 -1.11 11.82
C LEU A 408 -3.50 -1.76 11.66
N HIS A 409 -4.39 -1.04 10.98
CA HIS A 409 -5.71 -1.50 10.58
C HIS A 409 -5.75 -1.64 9.06
N ILE A 410 -5.94 -2.86 8.57
CA ILE A 410 -5.81 -3.23 7.16
C ILE A 410 -7.21 -3.43 6.57
N PHE A 411 -7.52 -2.77 5.46
CA PHE A 411 -8.69 -3.07 4.66
C PHE A 411 -8.47 -4.39 3.91
N SER A 412 -9.35 -5.34 4.10
CA SER A 412 -9.22 -6.68 3.54
C SER A 412 -10.51 -7.17 2.91
N GLN A 413 -10.38 -7.84 1.79
CA GLN A 413 -11.43 -8.60 1.11
C GLN A 413 -10.77 -9.65 0.24
N ASN A 414 -11.30 -10.87 0.19
CA ASN A 414 -10.88 -11.85 -0.80
C ASN A 414 -11.50 -11.47 -2.15
N VAL A 415 -10.66 -11.20 -3.15
CA VAL A 415 -11.11 -10.79 -4.49
C VAL A 415 -10.41 -11.60 -5.57
N SER A 416 -11.08 -11.79 -6.69
CA SER A 416 -10.46 -12.27 -7.93
C SER A 416 -9.96 -11.09 -8.76
N GLN A 417 -9.10 -11.36 -9.73
CA GLN A 417 -8.74 -10.46 -10.82
C GLN A 417 -8.32 -11.29 -12.02
N ALA A 418 -9.07 -11.20 -13.10
CA ALA A 418 -8.61 -11.69 -14.39
C ALA A 418 -7.51 -10.76 -14.93
N ASP A 419 -6.66 -11.28 -15.80
CA ASP A 419 -5.65 -10.41 -16.43
C ASP A 419 -6.31 -9.42 -17.40
N GLY A 420 -5.98 -8.15 -17.27
CA GLY A 420 -6.69 -7.04 -17.94
C GLY A 420 -7.98 -6.65 -17.22
N GLU A 421 -9.01 -6.20 -17.97
CA GLU A 421 -10.30 -5.73 -17.43
C GLU A 421 -11.37 -6.85 -17.39
N GLY A 422 -10.95 -8.11 -17.25
CA GLY A 422 -11.87 -9.26 -17.18
C GLY A 422 -12.54 -9.40 -15.81
N LEU A 423 -13.66 -10.13 -15.80
CA LEU A 423 -14.37 -10.50 -14.58
C LEU A 423 -14.27 -11.99 -14.33
N SER A 424 -14.11 -12.37 -13.08
CA SER A 424 -14.24 -13.75 -12.63
C SER A 424 -15.65 -14.02 -12.08
N ILE A 425 -16.16 -15.22 -12.29
CA ILE A 425 -17.43 -15.65 -11.66
C ILE A 425 -17.09 -16.16 -10.27
N VAL A 426 -17.32 -15.34 -9.26
CA VAL A 426 -17.09 -15.66 -7.86
C VAL A 426 -18.22 -15.10 -7.00
N GLU A 427 -18.49 -15.74 -5.87
CA GLU A 427 -19.44 -15.23 -4.90
C GLU A 427 -18.90 -13.95 -4.22
N ALA A 428 -19.82 -13.09 -3.79
CA ALA A 428 -19.48 -11.92 -3.03
C ALA A 428 -18.77 -12.30 -1.72
N GLN A 429 -17.67 -11.63 -1.44
CA GLN A 429 -16.87 -11.87 -0.24
C GLN A 429 -17.03 -10.70 0.75
N PRO A 430 -16.96 -10.95 2.06
CA PRO A 430 -17.08 -9.89 3.04
C PRO A 430 -15.90 -8.92 2.97
N VAL A 431 -16.21 -7.63 3.07
CA VAL A 431 -15.26 -6.58 3.36
C VAL A 431 -15.05 -6.52 4.87
N GLN A 432 -13.81 -6.44 5.31
CA GLN A 432 -13.45 -6.43 6.73
C GLN A 432 -12.24 -5.54 7.01
N ILE A 433 -12.10 -5.11 8.24
CA ILE A 433 -10.88 -4.49 8.75
C ILE A 433 -10.17 -5.49 9.67
N LEU A 434 -8.90 -5.73 9.38
CA LEU A 434 -8.00 -6.54 10.20
C LEU A 434 -7.18 -5.61 11.10
N GLU A 435 -7.32 -5.78 12.41
CA GLU A 435 -6.63 -4.99 13.43
C GLU A 435 -5.50 -5.81 14.03
N LEU A 436 -4.27 -5.37 13.86
CA LEU A 436 -3.13 -6.00 14.51
C LEU A 436 -3.00 -5.51 15.94
N GLN A 437 -3.08 -6.43 16.91
CA GLN A 437 -3.00 -6.10 18.32
C GLN A 437 -1.60 -5.62 18.74
N LYS A 438 -0.57 -6.09 18.06
CA LYS A 438 0.82 -5.63 18.21
C LYS A 438 1.54 -5.77 16.86
N ILE A 439 2.30 -4.76 16.54
CA ILE A 439 3.20 -4.82 15.38
C ILE A 439 4.49 -5.53 15.82
N PRO A 440 5.03 -6.45 15.00
CA PRO A 440 6.30 -7.10 15.29
C PRO A 440 7.42 -6.07 15.49
N VAL A 441 8.17 -6.19 16.56
CA VAL A 441 9.38 -5.40 16.80
C VAL A 441 10.54 -6.37 16.96
N ILE A 442 11.46 -6.37 16.01
CA ILE A 442 12.70 -7.14 16.08
C ILE A 442 13.60 -6.48 17.13
N LYS A 443 13.78 -7.17 18.27
CA LYS A 443 14.61 -6.71 19.40
C LYS A 443 16.10 -6.75 19.07
#